data_54730506041194e289f5113ac8f83a9e
#
_entry.id   54730506041194e289f5113ac8f83a9e
#
_cell.length_a   1.000
_cell.length_b   1.000
_cell.length_c   1.000
_cell.angle_alpha   90.00
_cell.angle_beta   90.00
_cell.angle_gamma   90.00
#
_symmetry.space_group_name_H-M   'P 1'
#
loop_
_entity.id
_entity.type
_entity.pdbx_description
1 polymer ?
#
loop_
_entity_poly.entity_id
_entity_poly.type
_entity_poly.pdbx_seq_one_letter_code
_entity_poly.pdbx_strand_id
1 'polypeptide(L)'
;MKDSKRTIAIVCGGDSSEHDVSMRSGQGLYSFFDKERYNIYIVDVKGIDWNVELPDGSLAPIDKNDFSFVMNGERVEFDYAYITIHGQPGENGVMQGYFDLIQIPYSTGGVLVEALTFDKYVLNNYLRGLGIKVADSILLRRGEEYDEAEIEKRLGMPCFRSEERRVGKECASMC
;
A
#
# COMPACT_ATOMS: atom_id res chain seq x y z
N MET A 1 34.82 -8.35 -11.20
CA MET A 1 33.38 -8.61 -11.36
C MET A 1 32.74 -7.25 -11.60
N LYS A 2 32.05 -7.02 -12.74
CA LYS A 2 31.21 -5.81 -12.89
C LYS A 2 30.11 -5.96 -11.84
N ASP A 3 30.06 -5.05 -10.87
CA ASP A 3 28.87 -4.94 -10.00
C ASP A 3 27.66 -4.69 -10.92
N SER A 4 26.85 -5.72 -11.10
CA SER A 4 25.58 -5.54 -11.81
C SER A 4 24.72 -4.62 -10.96
N LYS A 5 24.15 -3.58 -11.59
CA LYS A 5 23.22 -2.68 -10.90
C LYS A 5 22.08 -3.50 -10.31
N ARG A 6 21.68 -3.19 -9.08
CA ARG A 6 20.46 -3.78 -8.51
C ARG A 6 19.24 -3.24 -9.24
N THR A 7 18.27 -4.12 -9.41
CA THR A 7 17.00 -3.78 -10.07
C THR A 7 15.91 -3.55 -9.02
N ILE A 8 15.31 -2.36 -9.05
CA ILE A 8 14.33 -1.92 -8.07
C ILE A 8 12.99 -1.72 -8.76
N ALA A 9 11.94 -2.32 -8.20
CA ALA A 9 10.56 -2.02 -8.55
C ALA A 9 10.05 -0.86 -7.70
N ILE A 10 9.51 0.19 -8.30
CA ILE A 10 8.64 1.15 -7.64
C ILE A 10 7.22 0.64 -7.84
N VAL A 11 6.67 0.03 -6.79
CA VAL A 11 5.35 -0.61 -6.82
C VAL A 11 4.29 0.41 -6.44
N CYS A 12 3.44 0.79 -7.37
CA CYS A 12 2.42 1.82 -7.24
C CYS A 12 1.08 1.35 -7.83
N GLY A 13 0.09 2.25 -7.91
CA GLY A 13 -1.27 1.90 -8.31
C GLY A 13 -2.15 1.56 -7.10
N GLY A 14 -2.66 0.35 -7.05
CA GLY A 14 -3.56 -0.15 -6.01
C GLY A 14 -5.02 -0.15 -6.44
N ASP A 15 -5.87 -0.73 -5.59
CA ASP A 15 -7.30 -0.96 -5.89
C ASP A 15 -8.22 0.12 -5.30
N SER A 16 -7.62 1.17 -4.72
CA SER A 16 -8.35 2.28 -4.12
C SER A 16 -8.63 3.40 -5.12
N SER A 17 -9.47 4.37 -4.72
CA SER A 17 -9.66 5.63 -5.48
C SER A 17 -8.37 6.46 -5.58
N GLU A 18 -7.34 6.12 -4.82
CA GLU A 18 -6.06 6.81 -4.81
C GLU A 18 -5.03 6.23 -5.79
N HIS A 19 -5.45 5.32 -6.69
CA HIS A 19 -4.58 4.73 -7.72
C HIS A 19 -3.75 5.79 -8.46
N ASP A 20 -4.39 6.83 -8.99
CA ASP A 20 -3.71 7.88 -9.76
C ASP A 20 -2.75 8.71 -8.89
N VAL A 21 -3.05 8.85 -7.60
CA VAL A 21 -2.15 9.53 -6.64
C VAL A 21 -0.91 8.67 -6.40
N SER A 22 -1.10 7.37 -6.23
CA SER A 22 -0.03 6.40 -6.08
C SER A 22 0.88 6.36 -7.31
N MET A 23 0.30 6.33 -8.52
CA MET A 23 1.07 6.39 -9.77
C MET A 23 1.91 7.66 -9.88
N ARG A 24 1.35 8.82 -9.53
CA ARG A 24 2.11 10.09 -9.51
C ARG A 24 3.23 10.07 -8.48
N SER A 25 3.00 9.47 -7.32
CA SER A 25 4.04 9.27 -6.29
C SER A 25 5.17 8.39 -6.81
N GLY A 26 4.82 7.29 -7.50
CA GLY A 26 5.80 6.40 -8.14
C GLY A 26 6.66 7.11 -9.19
N GLN A 27 6.03 7.90 -10.06
CA GLN A 27 6.73 8.70 -11.07
C GLN A 27 7.64 9.78 -10.44
N GLY A 28 7.16 10.43 -9.38
CA GLY A 28 7.96 11.38 -8.59
C GLY A 28 9.21 10.69 -8.02
N LEU A 29 9.04 9.56 -7.35
CA LEU A 29 10.16 8.78 -6.82
C LEU A 29 11.14 8.34 -7.90
N TYR A 30 10.66 7.85 -9.03
CA TYR A 30 11.49 7.46 -10.17
C TYR A 30 12.44 8.58 -10.61
N SER A 31 12.03 9.85 -10.51
CA SER A 31 12.85 10.99 -10.87
C SER A 31 14.01 11.25 -9.90
N PHE A 32 13.88 10.83 -8.63
CA PHE A 32 14.89 11.03 -7.58
C PHE A 32 15.88 9.88 -7.45
N PHE A 33 15.55 8.69 -7.95
CA PHE A 33 16.44 7.54 -7.86
C PHE A 33 17.73 7.73 -8.69
N ASP A 34 18.84 7.26 -8.14
CA ASP A 34 20.15 7.23 -8.80
C ASP A 34 20.22 6.13 -9.86
N LYS A 35 19.97 6.51 -11.10
CA LYS A 35 19.98 5.61 -12.28
C LYS A 35 21.39 5.16 -12.70
N GLU A 36 22.44 5.75 -12.14
CA GLU A 36 23.80 5.27 -12.37
C GLU A 36 24.08 4.01 -11.54
N ARG A 37 23.44 3.89 -10.37
CA ARG A 37 23.61 2.78 -9.43
C ARG A 37 22.56 1.70 -9.55
N TYR A 38 21.35 2.03 -10.01
CA TYR A 38 20.19 1.13 -10.01
C TYR A 38 19.50 1.10 -11.38
N ASN A 39 18.95 -0.08 -11.70
CA ASN A 39 17.92 -0.19 -12.73
C ASN A 39 16.56 -0.01 -12.06
N ILE A 40 15.76 0.95 -12.50
CA ILE A 40 14.50 1.32 -11.85
C ILE A 40 13.36 1.12 -12.82
N TYR A 41 12.30 0.47 -12.35
CA TYR A 41 11.07 0.27 -13.11
C TYR A 41 9.86 0.62 -12.27
N ILE A 42 8.87 1.26 -12.89
CA ILE A 42 7.56 1.51 -12.29
C ILE A 42 6.70 0.29 -12.56
N VAL A 43 6.10 -0.26 -11.51
CA VAL A 43 5.18 -1.40 -11.58
C VAL A 43 3.81 -0.92 -11.14
N ASP A 44 2.87 -0.86 -12.06
CA ASP A 44 1.47 -0.59 -11.78
C ASP A 44 0.76 -1.87 -11.35
N VAL A 45 0.21 -1.86 -10.14
CA VAL A 45 -0.57 -2.96 -9.55
C VAL A 45 -2.03 -2.55 -9.52
N LYS A 46 -2.88 -3.25 -10.29
CA LYS A 46 -4.32 -2.99 -10.34
C LYS A 46 -5.09 -4.31 -10.42
N GLY A 47 -5.74 -4.68 -9.33
CA GLY A 47 -6.43 -5.97 -9.24
C GLY A 47 -5.47 -7.13 -9.56
N ILE A 48 -5.80 -7.86 -10.61
CA ILE A 48 -4.98 -8.96 -11.13
C ILE A 48 -4.02 -8.53 -12.25
N ASP A 49 -4.13 -7.30 -12.74
CA ASP A 49 -3.32 -6.79 -13.85
C ASP A 49 -2.14 -6.00 -13.29
N TRP A 50 -0.96 -6.62 -13.32
CA TRP A 50 0.28 -6.01 -12.86
C TRP A 50 1.21 -5.84 -14.04
N ASN A 51 1.64 -4.60 -14.29
CA ASN A 51 2.43 -4.27 -15.46
C ASN A 51 3.62 -3.38 -15.12
N VAL A 52 4.72 -3.59 -15.83
CA VAL A 52 5.89 -2.70 -15.82
C VAL A 52 5.76 -1.71 -16.96
N GLU A 53 5.95 -0.43 -16.68
CA GLU A 53 6.12 0.60 -17.71
C GLU A 53 7.56 0.53 -18.25
N LEU A 54 7.71 0.20 -19.52
CA LEU A 54 9.01 0.10 -20.20
C LEU A 54 9.47 1.48 -20.71
N PRO A 55 10.80 1.66 -20.96
CA PRO A 55 11.34 2.94 -21.40
C PRO A 55 10.76 3.48 -22.73
N ASP A 56 10.21 2.61 -23.57
CA ASP A 56 9.53 2.98 -24.81
C ASP A 56 8.04 3.32 -24.63
N GLY A 57 7.55 3.29 -23.39
CA GLY A 57 6.15 3.52 -23.04
C GLY A 57 5.23 2.31 -23.22
N SER A 58 5.75 1.17 -23.66
CA SER A 58 4.99 -0.07 -23.70
C SER A 58 4.86 -0.68 -22.30
N LEU A 59 3.90 -1.61 -22.14
CA LEU A 59 3.67 -2.30 -20.88
C LEU A 59 4.11 -3.77 -21.01
N ALA A 60 4.83 -4.27 -20.01
CA ALA A 60 5.17 -5.67 -19.89
C ALA A 60 4.47 -6.28 -18.65
N PRO A 61 3.78 -7.42 -18.78
CA PRO A 61 3.11 -8.05 -17.66
C PRO A 61 4.13 -8.61 -16.66
N ILE A 62 3.80 -8.52 -15.37
CA ILE A 62 4.54 -9.17 -14.29
C ILE A 62 4.14 -10.65 -14.20
N ASP A 63 5.13 -11.53 -14.16
CA ASP A 63 4.95 -12.91 -13.68
C ASP A 63 4.82 -12.90 -12.16
N LYS A 64 3.61 -13.15 -11.66
CA LYS A 64 3.30 -13.13 -10.24
C LYS A 64 3.84 -14.33 -9.45
N ASN A 65 4.42 -15.34 -10.13
CA ASN A 65 5.06 -16.44 -9.41
C ASN A 65 6.37 -16.04 -8.75
N ASP A 66 7.05 -15.02 -9.30
CA ASP A 66 8.37 -14.57 -8.82
C ASP A 66 8.60 -13.07 -8.96
N PHE A 67 7.57 -12.32 -9.36
CA PHE A 67 7.62 -10.88 -9.57
C PHE A 67 8.66 -10.44 -10.61
N SER A 68 8.82 -11.20 -11.69
CA SER A 68 9.69 -10.88 -12.83
C SER A 68 8.89 -10.40 -14.04
N PHE A 69 9.59 -9.87 -15.03
CA PHE A 69 8.99 -9.54 -16.34
C PHE A 69 9.98 -9.83 -17.48
N VAL A 70 9.51 -9.78 -18.72
CA VAL A 70 10.36 -9.99 -19.91
C VAL A 70 10.52 -8.68 -20.66
N MET A 71 11.77 -8.29 -20.93
CA MET A 71 12.11 -7.14 -21.76
C MET A 71 13.14 -7.55 -22.83
N ASN A 72 12.84 -7.29 -24.11
CA ASN A 72 13.69 -7.68 -25.25
C ASN A 72 14.01 -9.19 -25.30
N GLY A 73 13.12 -10.04 -24.82
CA GLY A 73 13.31 -11.49 -24.78
C GLY A 73 14.15 -11.99 -23.60
N GLU A 74 14.62 -11.10 -22.73
CA GLU A 74 15.36 -11.44 -21.53
C GLU A 74 14.48 -11.27 -20.29
N ARG A 75 14.62 -12.20 -19.33
CA ARG A 75 13.95 -12.13 -18.04
C ARG A 75 14.66 -11.14 -17.13
N VAL A 76 13.88 -10.23 -16.53
CA VAL A 76 14.35 -9.25 -15.57
C VAL A 76 13.73 -9.56 -14.21
N GLU A 77 14.55 -9.74 -13.21
CA GLU A 77 14.19 -10.01 -11.82
C GLU A 77 14.42 -8.75 -10.97
N PHE A 78 13.65 -8.59 -9.88
CA PHE A 78 13.81 -7.47 -8.96
C PHE A 78 14.55 -7.90 -7.69
N ASP A 79 15.52 -7.08 -7.28
CA ASP A 79 16.24 -7.24 -6.03
C ASP A 79 15.52 -6.59 -4.83
N TYR A 80 14.59 -5.65 -5.10
CA TYR A 80 13.92 -4.86 -4.08
C TYR A 80 12.63 -4.24 -4.60
N ALA A 81 11.61 -4.18 -3.75
CA ALA A 81 10.32 -3.53 -4.02
C ALA A 81 10.15 -2.29 -3.16
N TYR A 82 10.09 -1.11 -3.78
CA TYR A 82 9.72 0.13 -3.11
C TYR A 82 8.22 0.37 -3.26
N ILE A 83 7.46 0.11 -2.19
CA ILE A 83 5.99 0.16 -2.22
C ILE A 83 5.53 1.59 -1.94
N THR A 84 4.70 2.15 -2.84
CA THR A 84 4.05 3.46 -2.70
C THR A 84 2.56 3.41 -2.96
N ILE A 85 1.97 2.23 -2.86
CA ILE A 85 0.53 2.06 -3.03
C ILE A 85 -0.19 2.71 -1.84
N HIS A 86 -1.16 3.56 -2.13
CA HIS A 86 -2.09 4.10 -1.14
C HIS A 86 -3.32 3.20 -1.03
N GLY A 87 -3.63 2.76 0.20
CA GLY A 87 -4.70 1.81 0.46
C GLY A 87 -4.32 0.37 0.11
N GLN A 88 -5.32 -0.41 -0.31
CA GLN A 88 -5.11 -1.81 -0.68
C GLN A 88 -4.50 -1.95 -2.07
N PRO A 89 -3.62 -2.96 -2.28
CA PRO A 89 -3.11 -3.95 -1.33
C PRO A 89 -1.82 -3.52 -0.59
N GLY A 90 -1.40 -2.24 -0.70
CA GLY A 90 -0.10 -1.76 -0.22
C GLY A 90 -0.01 -1.50 1.27
N GLU A 91 -1.11 -1.09 1.91
CA GLU A 91 -1.14 -0.67 3.32
C GLU A 91 -1.83 -1.67 4.26
N ASN A 92 -2.36 -2.78 3.75
CA ASN A 92 -3.12 -3.75 4.54
C ASN A 92 -2.41 -5.07 4.81
N GLY A 93 -1.12 -5.18 4.47
CA GLY A 93 -0.30 -6.37 4.67
C GLY A 93 -0.36 -7.39 3.53
N VAL A 94 -1.24 -7.23 2.55
CA VAL A 94 -1.41 -8.21 1.44
C VAL A 94 -0.19 -8.22 0.52
N MET A 95 0.28 -7.04 0.10
CA MET A 95 1.46 -6.92 -0.77
C MET A 95 2.72 -7.38 -0.03
N GLN A 96 2.85 -7.05 1.26
CA GLN A 96 3.95 -7.47 2.09
C GLN A 96 4.00 -9.00 2.22
N GLY A 97 2.84 -9.64 2.44
CA GLY A 97 2.74 -11.10 2.49
C GLY A 97 3.12 -11.78 1.18
N TYR A 98 2.78 -11.17 0.04
CA TYR A 98 3.21 -11.65 -1.26
C TYR A 98 4.74 -11.57 -1.39
N PHE A 99 5.36 -10.44 -1.07
CA PHE A 99 6.82 -10.28 -1.15
C PHE A 99 7.57 -11.16 -0.13
N ASP A 100 7.00 -11.39 1.06
CA ASP A 100 7.57 -12.34 2.03
C ASP A 100 7.60 -13.76 1.46
N LEU A 101 6.53 -14.20 0.76
CA LEU A 101 6.47 -15.53 0.15
C LEU A 101 7.53 -15.74 -0.92
N ILE A 102 7.77 -14.74 -1.77
CA ILE A 102 8.75 -14.82 -2.85
C ILE A 102 10.13 -14.28 -2.47
N GLN A 103 10.31 -13.89 -1.22
CA GLN A 103 11.58 -13.45 -0.62
C GLN A 103 12.19 -12.20 -1.28
N ILE A 104 11.38 -11.28 -1.78
CA ILE A 104 11.83 -9.98 -2.24
C ILE A 104 11.73 -8.97 -1.09
N PRO A 105 12.83 -8.35 -0.67
CA PRO A 105 12.81 -7.31 0.37
C PRO A 105 12.06 -6.06 -0.13
N TYR A 106 11.39 -5.35 0.80
CA TYR A 106 10.54 -4.20 0.47
C TYR A 106 10.68 -3.04 1.47
N SER A 107 10.12 -1.88 1.14
CA SER A 107 10.36 -0.60 1.84
C SER A 107 9.45 -0.33 3.04
N THR A 108 8.36 -1.07 3.21
CA THR A 108 7.35 -0.81 4.26
C THR A 108 7.58 -1.68 5.50
N GLY A 109 6.72 -1.54 6.50
CA GLY A 109 6.65 -2.49 7.61
C GLY A 109 6.24 -3.89 7.13
N GLY A 110 6.41 -4.90 8.00
CA GLY A 110 5.96 -6.26 7.69
C GLY A 110 4.45 -6.43 7.79
N VAL A 111 3.96 -7.59 7.38
CA VAL A 111 2.52 -7.93 7.30
C VAL A 111 1.72 -7.50 8.53
N LEU A 112 2.20 -7.83 9.73
CA LEU A 112 1.47 -7.50 10.96
C LEU A 112 1.38 -5.99 11.19
N VAL A 113 2.46 -5.25 10.92
CA VAL A 113 2.51 -3.80 11.11
C VAL A 113 1.52 -3.13 10.17
N GLU A 114 1.57 -3.46 8.89
CA GLU A 114 0.68 -2.86 7.89
C GLU A 114 -0.80 -3.21 8.17
N ALA A 115 -1.11 -4.48 8.43
CA ALA A 115 -2.48 -4.89 8.73
C ALA A 115 -3.04 -4.22 10.00
N LEU A 116 -2.20 -4.07 11.04
CA LEU A 116 -2.59 -3.45 12.30
C LEU A 116 -2.80 -1.94 12.16
N THR A 117 -1.89 -1.25 11.46
CA THR A 117 -1.95 0.20 11.29
C THR A 117 -3.03 0.65 10.32
N PHE A 118 -3.40 -0.22 9.39
CA PHE A 118 -4.48 0.03 8.44
C PHE A 118 -5.86 0.09 9.12
N ASP A 119 -6.11 -0.77 10.12
CA ASP A 119 -7.35 -0.76 10.91
C ASP A 119 -7.21 0.14 12.14
N LYS A 120 -7.69 1.38 12.06
CA LYS A 120 -7.56 2.39 13.12
C LYS A 120 -8.22 1.99 14.43
N TYR A 121 -9.31 1.22 14.38
CA TYR A 121 -9.97 0.75 15.60
C TYR A 121 -9.14 -0.33 16.30
N VAL A 122 -8.64 -1.29 15.53
CA VAL A 122 -7.76 -2.34 16.05
C VAL A 122 -6.46 -1.74 16.57
N LEU A 123 -5.83 -0.81 15.83
CA LEU A 123 -4.62 -0.10 16.25
C LEU A 123 -4.83 0.63 17.58
N ASN A 124 -5.92 1.40 17.71
CA ASN A 124 -6.22 2.14 18.95
C ASN A 124 -6.38 1.18 20.14
N ASN A 125 -7.05 0.05 19.98
CA ASN A 125 -7.20 -0.91 21.06
C ASN A 125 -5.86 -1.60 21.40
N TYR A 126 -5.04 -1.91 20.40
CA TYR A 126 -3.72 -2.47 20.61
C TYR A 126 -2.81 -1.51 21.40
N LEU A 127 -2.73 -0.25 20.98
CA LEU A 127 -1.93 0.78 21.64
C LEU A 127 -2.42 1.05 23.08
N ARG A 128 -3.74 1.09 23.29
CA ARG A 128 -4.33 1.25 24.63
C ARG A 128 -3.94 0.08 25.54
N GLY A 129 -3.90 -1.14 25.01
CA GLY A 129 -3.43 -2.34 25.73
C GLY A 129 -1.98 -2.25 26.17
N LEU A 130 -1.15 -1.47 25.46
CA LEU A 130 0.25 -1.16 25.81
C LEU A 130 0.39 0.06 26.76
N GLY A 131 -0.71 0.64 27.24
CA GLY A 131 -0.69 1.81 28.10
C GLY A 131 -0.46 3.15 27.38
N ILE A 132 -0.48 3.16 26.04
CA ILE A 132 -0.36 4.38 25.22
C ILE A 132 -1.71 5.10 25.21
N LYS A 133 -1.69 6.40 25.46
CA LYS A 133 -2.88 7.24 25.39
C LYS A 133 -3.28 7.43 23.93
N VAL A 134 -4.47 6.99 23.58
CA VAL A 134 -5.08 7.14 22.27
C VAL A 134 -6.50 7.70 22.42
N ALA A 135 -7.01 8.32 21.36
CA ALA A 135 -8.39 8.81 21.34
C ALA A 135 -9.38 7.64 21.52
N ASP A 136 -10.49 7.92 22.19
CA ASP A 136 -11.59 6.97 22.23
C ASP A 136 -12.16 6.73 20.83
N SER A 137 -12.57 5.51 20.58
CA SER A 137 -13.09 5.11 19.29
C SER A 137 -14.25 4.14 19.44
N ILE A 138 -15.19 4.24 18.52
CA ILE A 138 -16.35 3.34 18.42
C ILE A 138 -16.32 2.72 17.03
N LEU A 139 -16.45 1.40 16.97
CA LEU A 139 -16.60 0.69 15.70
C LEU A 139 -18.09 0.61 15.36
N LEU A 140 -18.48 1.22 14.25
CA LEU A 140 -19.81 1.11 13.67
C LEU A 140 -19.75 0.17 12.48
N ARG A 141 -20.54 -0.91 12.51
CA ARG A 141 -20.61 -1.86 11.40
C ARG A 141 -21.76 -1.52 10.47
N ARG A 142 -21.57 -1.80 9.20
CA ARG A 142 -22.63 -1.61 8.20
C ARG A 142 -23.87 -2.44 8.54
N GLY A 143 -25.05 -1.79 8.63
CA GLY A 143 -26.32 -2.43 8.94
C GLY A 143 -26.62 -2.58 10.43
N GLU A 144 -25.73 -2.15 11.31
CA GLU A 144 -26.02 -2.02 12.74
C GLU A 144 -26.73 -0.69 13.01
N GLU A 145 -27.76 -0.72 13.85
CA GLU A 145 -28.38 0.50 14.38
C GLU A 145 -27.45 1.09 15.45
N TYR A 146 -27.38 2.41 15.50
CA TYR A 146 -26.60 3.15 16.50
C TYR A 146 -27.38 4.34 17.02
N ASP A 147 -27.10 4.72 18.26
CA ASP A 147 -27.64 5.91 18.91
C ASP A 147 -26.63 7.05 18.82
N GLU A 148 -26.98 8.11 18.10
CA GLU A 148 -26.13 9.29 17.92
C GLU A 148 -25.84 10.00 19.25
N ALA A 149 -26.83 10.04 20.16
CA ALA A 149 -26.66 10.68 21.46
C ALA A 149 -25.67 9.90 22.35
N GLU A 150 -25.67 8.57 22.24
CA GLU A 150 -24.67 7.75 22.95
C GLU A 150 -23.26 7.94 22.38
N ILE A 151 -23.13 8.08 21.05
CA ILE A 151 -21.86 8.38 20.40
C ILE A 151 -21.33 9.73 20.84
N GLU A 152 -22.16 10.77 20.80
CA GLU A 152 -21.80 12.12 21.25
C GLU A 152 -21.39 12.12 22.72
N LYS A 153 -22.15 11.46 23.59
CA LYS A 153 -21.84 11.35 25.02
C LYS A 153 -20.50 10.66 25.28
N ARG A 154 -20.14 9.67 24.46
CA ARG A 154 -18.93 8.87 24.66
C ARG A 154 -17.69 9.50 24.03
N LEU A 155 -17.80 10.05 22.84
CA LEU A 155 -16.66 10.60 22.10
C LEU A 155 -16.50 12.12 22.27
N GLY A 156 -17.59 12.84 22.53
CA GLY A 156 -17.64 14.30 22.45
C GLY A 156 -17.70 14.80 21.00
N MET A 157 -17.92 16.11 20.87
CA MET A 157 -17.94 16.78 19.55
C MET A 157 -16.93 17.94 19.53
N PRO A 158 -16.23 18.19 18.42
CA PRO A 158 -16.27 17.44 17.15
C PRO A 158 -15.53 16.11 17.23
N CYS A 159 -15.98 15.11 16.44
CA CYS A 159 -15.30 13.82 16.33
C CYS A 159 -14.99 13.48 14.86
N PHE A 160 -14.03 12.62 14.64
CA PHE A 160 -13.69 12.13 13.29
C PHE A 160 -14.48 10.86 12.98
N ARG A 161 -15.05 10.81 11.79
CA ARG A 161 -15.57 9.59 11.20
C ARG A 161 -14.61 9.10 10.13
N SER A 162 -14.12 7.88 10.25
CA SER A 162 -13.28 7.23 9.27
C SER A 162 -13.99 6.00 8.72
N GLU A 163 -14.01 5.83 7.41
CA GLU A 163 -14.47 4.60 6.78
C GLU A 163 -13.27 3.73 6.44
N GLU A 164 -13.16 2.60 7.10
CA GLU A 164 -12.23 1.56 6.70
C GLU A 164 -12.97 0.54 5.85
N ARG A 165 -12.80 0.63 4.54
CA ARG A 165 -13.46 -0.27 3.60
C ARG A 165 -12.49 -1.26 2.99
N ARG A 166 -12.93 -2.50 3.01
CA ARG A 166 -12.46 -3.48 2.03
C ARG A 166 -12.98 -3.05 0.66
N VAL A 167 -12.13 -2.49 -0.21
CA VAL A 167 -12.44 -2.00 -1.57
C VAL A 167 -13.12 -0.64 -1.61
N GLY A 168 -12.31 0.36 -1.92
CA GLY A 168 -12.69 1.62 -2.54
C GLY A 168 -13.77 2.43 -1.84
N LYS A 169 -13.41 3.28 -0.86
CA LYS A 169 -14.07 4.57 -0.66
C LYS A 169 -13.31 5.52 0.26
N GLU A 170 -13.56 6.76 -0.06
CA GLU A 170 -13.00 8.01 0.38
C GLU A 170 -13.12 8.29 1.88
N CYS A 171 -12.17 9.05 2.42
CA CYS A 171 -12.31 9.70 3.72
C CYS A 171 -13.57 10.56 3.74
N ALA A 172 -14.53 10.23 4.59
CA ALA A 172 -15.69 11.07 4.79
C ALA A 172 -15.34 12.25 5.69
N SER A 173 -15.81 13.42 5.29
CA SER A 173 -15.69 14.73 5.92
C SER A 173 -16.00 14.74 7.42
N MET A 174 -15.37 15.71 8.11
CA MET A 174 -15.72 16.12 9.47
C MET A 174 -17.23 16.36 9.63
N CYS A 175 -17.81 15.76 10.65
CA CYS A 175 -19.09 16.21 11.20
C CYS A 175 -18.90 17.38 12.16
#